data_a04d4d813415f9a92e9e3ddf7d38b803
#
_entry.id   a04d4d813415f9a92e9e3ddf7d38b803
#
_cell.length_a   1.000
_cell.length_b   1.000
_cell.length_c   1.000
_cell.angle_alpha   90.00
_cell.angle_beta   90.00
_cell.angle_gamma   90.00
#
_symmetry.space_group_name_H-M   'P 1'
#
loop_
_entity.id
_entity.type
_entity.pdbx_description
1 polymer ?
#
loop_
_entity_poly.entity_id
_entity_poly.type
_entity_poly.pdbx_seq_one_letter_code
_entity_poly.pdbx_strand_id
1 'polypeptide(L)'
;GGSITQGAGAVPIHTECYAYKAYQLFQKRFARNNNVRFIKAGVGGTPSELGMIRFDRDVLREGEQPDLVVIEFAVNDEGDETKGDCYESLVRKVLKLPWRPAVVLLFSVFANDWNLQERLQPVGRQYDLPMVSILDAVTPQFSGKEQKRVITKNQFFYDMFHPTNLGHTIMADCLEYLM
;
A
#
# COMPACT_ATOMS: atom_id res chain seq x y z
N GLY A 1 0.00 6.46 2.81
CA GLY A 1 -0.69 6.16 1.56
C GLY A 1 -1.82 7.11 1.24
N GLY A 2 -2.41 6.93 0.05
CA GLY A 2 -3.51 7.72 -0.48
C GLY A 2 -4.89 7.19 -0.09
N SER A 3 -5.89 7.40 -0.99
CA SER A 3 -7.29 6.98 -0.81
C SER A 3 -7.44 5.46 -0.68
N ILE A 4 -6.65 4.69 -1.42
CA ILE A 4 -6.71 3.22 -1.36
C ILE A 4 -6.27 2.74 0.04
N THR A 5 -5.21 3.32 0.60
CA THR A 5 -4.80 3.05 1.99
C THR A 5 -5.83 3.56 3.01
N GLN A 6 -6.48 4.70 2.76
CA GLN A 6 -7.58 5.18 3.59
C GLN A 6 -8.74 4.19 3.60
N GLY A 7 -8.95 3.46 2.50
CA GLY A 7 -9.96 2.42 2.34
C GLY A 7 -11.09 2.80 1.38
N ALA A 8 -10.87 3.77 0.49
CA ALA A 8 -11.88 4.14 -0.50
C ALA A 8 -12.25 2.93 -1.38
N GLY A 9 -13.55 2.76 -1.62
CA GLY A 9 -14.14 1.58 -2.28
C GLY A 9 -14.51 0.44 -1.33
N ALA A 10 -13.97 0.43 -0.11
CA ALA A 10 -14.30 -0.57 0.91
C ALA A 10 -15.54 -0.18 1.74
N VAL A 11 -16.40 -1.14 2.03
CA VAL A 11 -17.59 -0.95 2.87
C VAL A 11 -17.69 -2.10 3.89
N PRO A 12 -17.54 -1.82 5.20
CA PRO A 12 -17.15 -0.55 5.85
C PRO A 12 -15.68 -0.16 5.59
N ILE A 13 -15.43 1.13 5.41
CA ILE A 13 -14.12 1.69 5.04
C ILE A 13 -12.98 1.36 6.03
N HIS A 14 -13.30 1.14 7.30
CA HIS A 14 -12.29 0.92 8.33
C HIS A 14 -11.88 -0.54 8.47
N THR A 15 -12.77 -1.47 8.19
CA THR A 15 -12.58 -2.92 8.44
C THR A 15 -12.46 -3.76 7.17
N GLU A 16 -12.93 -3.23 6.03
CA GLU A 16 -12.85 -3.93 4.75
C GLU A 16 -11.70 -3.46 3.86
N CYS A 17 -10.95 -2.43 4.26
CA CYS A 17 -9.77 -1.97 3.50
C CYS A 17 -8.58 -2.93 3.63
N TYR A 18 -7.74 -2.95 2.60
CA TYR A 18 -6.56 -3.84 2.55
C TYR A 18 -5.65 -3.68 3.76
N ALA A 19 -5.47 -2.45 4.22
CA ALA A 19 -4.57 -2.16 5.33
C ALA A 19 -5.03 -2.83 6.64
N TYR A 20 -6.34 -2.81 6.92
CA TYR A 20 -6.89 -3.50 8.08
C TYR A 20 -6.87 -5.02 7.92
N LYS A 21 -7.20 -5.53 6.72
CA LYS A 21 -7.16 -6.96 6.42
C LYS A 21 -5.72 -7.51 6.52
N ALA A 22 -4.74 -6.81 5.97
CA ALA A 22 -3.32 -7.18 6.10
C ALA A 22 -2.88 -7.19 7.58
N TYR A 23 -3.31 -6.20 8.37
CA TYR A 23 -3.10 -6.21 9.82
C TYR A 23 -3.69 -7.46 10.49
N GLN A 24 -4.92 -7.84 10.15
CA GLN A 24 -5.56 -9.03 10.71
C GLN A 24 -4.82 -10.33 10.32
N LEU A 25 -4.38 -10.44 9.06
CA LEU A 25 -3.59 -11.58 8.58
C LEU A 25 -2.24 -11.65 9.30
N PHE A 26 -1.55 -10.53 9.42
CA PHE A 26 -0.30 -10.42 10.15
C PHE A 26 -0.47 -10.82 11.63
N GLN A 27 -1.50 -10.29 12.30
CA GLN A 27 -1.81 -10.61 13.68
C GLN A 27 -2.06 -12.11 13.86
N LYS A 28 -2.87 -12.70 12.99
CA LYS A 28 -3.19 -14.14 13.03
C LYS A 28 -1.95 -15.02 12.84
N ARG A 29 -1.03 -14.61 11.98
CA ARG A 29 0.14 -15.40 11.60
C ARG A 29 1.30 -15.27 12.58
N PHE A 30 1.56 -14.07 13.10
CA PHE A 30 2.79 -13.76 13.83
C PHE A 30 2.58 -13.35 15.29
N ALA A 31 1.41 -12.84 15.67
CA ALA A 31 1.19 -12.36 17.03
C ALA A 31 0.84 -13.48 18.00
N ARG A 32 1.75 -13.81 18.88
CA ARG A 32 1.53 -14.83 19.93
C ARG A 32 0.48 -14.41 20.97
N ASN A 33 0.28 -13.13 21.21
CA ASN A 33 -0.57 -12.57 22.28
C ASN A 33 -1.51 -11.46 21.80
N ASN A 34 -1.88 -11.39 20.55
CA ASN A 34 -2.71 -10.31 19.96
C ASN A 34 -2.19 -8.88 20.21
N ASN A 35 -0.89 -8.70 20.36
CA ASN A 35 -0.25 -7.43 20.72
C ASN A 35 0.19 -6.59 19.51
N VAL A 36 -0.39 -6.81 18.32
CA VAL A 36 -0.07 -5.97 17.17
C VAL A 36 -0.92 -4.70 17.22
N ARG A 37 -0.25 -3.54 17.23
CA ARG A 37 -0.90 -2.24 17.07
C ARG A 37 -1.00 -1.88 15.60
N PHE A 38 -2.12 -1.32 15.22
CA PHE A 38 -2.38 -0.91 13.84
C PHE A 38 -2.54 0.61 13.74
N ILE A 39 -1.72 1.22 12.88
CA ILE A 39 -1.78 2.64 12.55
C ILE A 39 -2.14 2.78 11.07
N LYS A 40 -3.32 3.31 10.77
CA LYS A 40 -3.74 3.63 9.41
C LYS A 40 -3.61 5.14 9.18
N ALA A 41 -2.70 5.52 8.29
CA ALA A 41 -2.37 6.90 7.99
C ALA A 41 -2.60 7.26 6.50
N GLY A 42 -3.53 6.57 5.82
CA GLY A 42 -3.96 6.91 4.46
C GLY A 42 -4.85 8.15 4.45
N VAL A 43 -4.60 9.08 3.51
CA VAL A 43 -5.42 10.28 3.28
C VAL A 43 -5.70 10.41 1.78
N GLY A 44 -6.99 10.42 1.41
CA GLY A 44 -7.42 10.44 0.02
C GLY A 44 -6.89 11.62 -0.78
N GLY A 45 -6.48 11.37 -2.04
CA GLY A 45 -6.02 12.40 -2.97
C GLY A 45 -4.66 13.02 -2.64
N THR A 46 -3.88 12.42 -1.73
CA THR A 46 -2.60 13.02 -1.31
C THR A 46 -1.39 12.29 -1.86
N PRO A 47 -0.36 13.03 -2.35
CA PRO A 47 0.88 12.46 -2.84
C PRO A 47 1.85 12.11 -1.68
N SER A 48 2.98 11.47 -2.04
CA SER A 48 4.04 11.09 -1.11
C SER A 48 4.70 12.30 -0.43
N GLU A 49 4.76 13.45 -1.08
CA GLU A 49 5.22 14.70 -0.50
C GLU A 49 4.45 15.03 0.78
N LEU A 50 3.11 15.06 0.70
CA LEU A 50 2.28 15.28 1.87
C LEU A 50 2.42 14.13 2.87
N GLY A 51 2.59 12.90 2.39
CA GLY A 51 2.90 11.73 3.22
C GLY A 51 4.15 11.94 4.07
N MET A 52 5.22 12.49 3.49
CA MET A 52 6.47 12.82 4.17
C MET A 52 6.28 13.93 5.22
N ILE A 53 5.58 15.02 4.86
CA ILE A 53 5.33 16.16 5.75
C ILE A 53 4.54 15.75 7.00
N ARG A 54 3.48 14.95 6.81
CA ARG A 54 2.58 14.54 7.89
C ARG A 54 3.01 13.28 8.65
N PHE A 55 4.13 12.65 8.26
CA PHE A 55 4.57 11.37 8.80
C PHE A 55 4.71 11.39 10.34
N ASP A 56 5.37 12.41 10.87
CA ASP A 56 5.58 12.53 12.32
C ASP A 56 4.25 12.67 13.07
N ARG A 57 3.35 13.49 12.57
CA ARG A 57 2.04 13.72 13.17
C ARG A 57 1.12 12.50 13.08
N ASP A 58 1.06 11.85 11.91
CA ASP A 58 0.02 10.85 11.61
C ASP A 58 0.49 9.41 11.87
N VAL A 59 1.79 9.16 11.83
CA VAL A 59 2.39 7.83 12.05
C VAL A 59 3.11 7.74 13.39
N LEU A 60 4.06 8.65 13.66
CA LEU A 60 4.82 8.60 14.91
C LEU A 60 4.03 9.17 16.08
N ARG A 61 3.06 10.07 15.84
CA ARG A 61 2.19 10.64 16.87
C ARG A 61 2.98 11.09 18.11
N GLU A 62 2.50 10.74 19.29
CA GLU A 62 3.14 11.05 20.59
C GLU A 62 4.08 9.90 21.04
N GLY A 63 4.97 9.44 20.16
CA GLY A 63 5.99 8.45 20.51
C GLY A 63 5.73 7.03 19.99
N GLU A 64 4.84 6.85 19.00
CA GLU A 64 4.68 5.57 18.33
C GLU A 64 5.95 5.17 17.58
N GLN A 65 6.34 3.92 17.74
CA GLN A 65 7.52 3.34 17.11
C GLN A 65 7.08 2.11 16.28
N PRO A 66 6.59 2.31 15.05
CA PRO A 66 6.16 1.18 14.21
C PRO A 66 7.36 0.28 13.88
N ASP A 67 7.17 -1.04 14.00
CA ASP A 67 8.15 -2.05 13.58
C ASP A 67 8.10 -2.32 12.08
N LEU A 68 6.95 -2.07 11.44
CA LEU A 68 6.71 -2.23 10.01
C LEU A 68 5.97 -1.02 9.46
N VAL A 69 6.45 -0.47 8.35
CA VAL A 69 5.79 0.62 7.61
C VAL A 69 5.55 0.18 6.17
N VAL A 70 4.29 0.19 5.75
CA VAL A 70 3.90 -0.01 4.34
C VAL A 70 3.68 1.35 3.68
N ILE A 71 4.39 1.62 2.57
CA ILE A 71 4.32 2.87 1.81
C ILE A 71 3.61 2.61 0.48
N GLU A 72 2.48 3.33 0.24
CA GLU A 72 1.64 3.17 -0.95
C GLU A 72 1.29 4.54 -1.54
N PHE A 73 1.87 4.89 -2.71
CA PHE A 73 1.59 6.14 -3.43
C PHE A 73 1.69 5.98 -4.95
N ALA A 74 1.77 4.76 -5.46
CA ALA A 74 2.02 4.50 -6.88
C ALA A 74 0.94 5.04 -7.83
N VAL A 75 -0.21 5.45 -7.33
CA VAL A 75 -1.30 6.07 -8.10
C VAL A 75 -1.57 7.52 -7.71
N ASN A 76 -0.76 8.09 -6.81
CA ASN A 76 -0.99 9.43 -6.26
C ASN A 76 0.08 10.45 -6.68
N ASP A 77 1.25 10.00 -7.13
CA ASP A 77 2.42 10.85 -7.39
C ASP A 77 2.53 11.31 -8.85
N GLU A 78 1.44 11.34 -9.63
CA GLU A 78 1.46 11.80 -11.01
C GLU A 78 1.92 13.25 -11.11
N GLY A 79 1.40 14.10 -10.24
CA GLY A 79 1.73 15.54 -10.17
C GLY A 79 3.03 15.85 -9.43
N ASP A 80 3.80 14.85 -9.00
CA ASP A 80 5.09 15.06 -8.35
C ASP A 80 6.12 15.59 -9.37
N GLU A 81 6.43 16.89 -9.27
CA GLU A 81 7.41 17.57 -10.14
C GLU A 81 8.84 17.04 -9.93
N THR A 82 9.13 16.47 -8.75
CA THR A 82 10.43 15.88 -8.43
C THR A 82 10.62 14.48 -9.02
N LYS A 83 9.56 13.92 -9.61
CA LYS A 83 9.54 12.61 -10.29
C LYS A 83 10.08 11.45 -9.47
N GLY A 84 9.79 11.46 -8.19
CA GLY A 84 10.11 10.38 -7.26
C GLY A 84 10.99 10.77 -6.09
N ASP A 85 11.62 11.95 -6.10
CA ASP A 85 12.47 12.39 -5.00
C ASP A 85 11.67 12.57 -3.68
N CYS A 86 10.41 13.03 -3.77
CA CYS A 86 9.53 13.12 -2.61
C CYS A 86 9.22 11.75 -2.02
N TYR A 87 8.96 10.77 -2.88
CA TYR A 87 8.75 9.39 -2.46
C TYR A 87 10.01 8.80 -1.80
N GLU A 88 11.18 8.97 -2.43
CA GLU A 88 12.45 8.56 -1.86
C GLU A 88 12.70 9.25 -0.51
N SER A 89 12.41 10.54 -0.41
CA SER A 89 12.59 11.30 0.84
C SER A 89 11.74 10.74 1.97
N LEU A 90 10.50 10.32 1.69
CA LEU A 90 9.67 9.61 2.67
C LEU A 90 10.29 8.27 3.08
N VAL A 91 10.73 7.45 2.11
CA VAL A 91 11.39 6.16 2.38
C VAL A 91 12.63 6.37 3.25
N ARG A 92 13.49 7.31 2.87
CA ARG A 92 14.70 7.64 3.65
C ARG A 92 14.39 8.13 5.06
N LYS A 93 13.32 8.93 5.22
CA LYS A 93 12.86 9.40 6.53
C LYS A 93 12.52 8.20 7.43
N VAL A 94 11.82 7.21 6.91
CA VAL A 94 11.47 5.99 7.66
C VAL A 94 12.72 5.16 7.99
N LEU A 95 13.59 4.94 7.01
CA LEU A 95 14.82 4.14 7.20
C LEU A 95 15.81 4.74 8.18
N LYS A 96 15.78 6.08 8.37
CA LYS A 96 16.62 6.79 9.33
C LYS A 96 16.10 6.79 10.78
N LEU A 97 14.92 6.23 11.02
CA LEU A 97 14.40 6.14 12.39
C LEU A 97 15.33 5.28 13.25
N PRO A 98 15.60 5.68 14.53
CA PRO A 98 16.58 5.01 15.37
C PRO A 98 16.31 3.52 15.60
N TRP A 99 15.04 3.11 15.60
CA TRP A 99 14.62 1.72 15.80
C TRP A 99 14.54 0.89 14.52
N ARG A 100 14.85 1.50 13.35
CA ARG A 100 14.98 0.84 12.05
C ARG A 100 13.79 -0.06 11.69
N PRO A 101 12.60 0.48 11.48
CA PRO A 101 11.45 -0.32 11.10
C PRO A 101 11.68 -1.01 9.74
N ALA A 102 11.06 -2.18 9.56
CA ALA A 102 10.95 -2.77 8.23
C ALA A 102 10.09 -1.88 7.33
N VAL A 103 10.44 -1.80 6.05
CA VAL A 103 9.68 -1.02 5.07
C VAL A 103 9.27 -1.93 3.91
N VAL A 104 8.00 -1.88 3.53
CA VAL A 104 7.45 -2.54 2.35
C VAL A 104 6.85 -1.47 1.43
N LEU A 105 7.19 -1.53 0.14
CA LEU A 105 6.63 -0.67 -0.87
C LEU A 105 5.48 -1.39 -1.57
N LEU A 106 4.28 -0.80 -1.55
CA LEU A 106 3.09 -1.33 -2.21
C LEU A 106 2.74 -0.44 -3.41
N PHE A 107 2.70 -1.04 -4.59
CA PHE A 107 2.32 -0.38 -5.83
C PHE A 107 0.89 -0.81 -6.21
N SER A 108 -0.08 0.01 -5.83
CA SER A 108 -1.47 -0.11 -6.29
C SER A 108 -1.61 0.28 -7.76
N VAL A 109 -2.77 0.03 -8.34
CA VAL A 109 -3.05 0.25 -9.77
C VAL A 109 -4.47 0.78 -9.96
N PHE A 110 -4.70 1.56 -11.02
CA PHE A 110 -6.03 1.97 -11.46
C PHE A 110 -6.65 0.96 -12.45
N ALA A 111 -7.95 1.05 -12.66
CA ALA A 111 -8.70 0.13 -13.53
C ALA A 111 -8.28 0.19 -15.02
N ASN A 112 -7.58 1.23 -15.44
CA ASN A 112 -6.96 1.34 -16.77
C ASN A 112 -5.55 0.74 -16.83
N ASP A 113 -5.16 -0.08 -15.85
CA ASP A 113 -3.86 -0.72 -15.72
C ASP A 113 -2.69 0.28 -15.58
N TRP A 114 -2.99 1.49 -15.07
CA TRP A 114 -2.01 2.56 -14.88
C TRP A 114 -1.53 2.67 -13.44
N ASN A 115 -0.24 2.83 -13.28
CA ASN A 115 0.42 3.29 -12.05
C ASN A 115 1.82 3.86 -12.37
N LEU A 116 2.54 4.26 -11.34
CA LEU A 116 3.88 4.85 -11.42
C LEU A 116 4.98 3.90 -10.89
N GLN A 117 4.73 2.59 -10.87
CA GLN A 117 5.73 1.67 -10.32
C GLN A 117 7.10 1.76 -11.02
N GLU A 118 7.14 1.99 -12.34
CA GLU A 118 8.41 2.15 -13.05
C GLU A 118 9.24 3.33 -12.52
N ARG A 119 8.57 4.42 -12.13
CA ARG A 119 9.18 5.58 -11.49
C ARG A 119 9.67 5.30 -10.08
N LEU A 120 8.94 4.48 -9.31
CA LEU A 120 9.13 4.29 -7.87
C LEU A 120 9.96 3.04 -7.52
N GLN A 121 9.97 2.01 -8.38
CA GLN A 121 10.79 0.81 -8.19
C GLN A 121 12.28 1.08 -7.98
N PRO A 122 12.91 2.05 -8.67
CA PRO A 122 14.33 2.36 -8.42
C PRO A 122 14.64 2.65 -6.96
N VAL A 123 13.71 3.30 -6.24
CA VAL A 123 13.86 3.55 -4.79
C VAL A 123 13.91 2.23 -4.01
N GLY A 124 12.99 1.29 -4.31
CA GLY A 124 13.00 -0.02 -3.66
C GLY A 124 14.30 -0.80 -3.92
N ARG A 125 14.80 -0.76 -5.16
CA ARG A 125 16.07 -1.41 -5.53
C ARG A 125 17.27 -0.76 -4.86
N GLN A 126 17.30 0.58 -4.77
CA GLN A 126 18.39 1.34 -4.16
C GLN A 126 18.57 1.02 -2.68
N TYR A 127 17.48 0.77 -1.96
CA TYR A 127 17.50 0.50 -0.52
C TYR A 127 17.25 -0.97 -0.16
N ASP A 128 17.26 -1.87 -1.16
CA ASP A 128 17.01 -3.32 -0.99
C ASP A 128 15.71 -3.60 -0.21
N LEU A 129 14.62 -2.92 -0.61
CA LEU A 129 13.33 -3.03 0.05
C LEU A 129 12.40 -4.01 -0.66
N PRO A 130 11.64 -4.81 0.09
CA PRO A 130 10.59 -5.63 -0.50
C PRO A 130 9.50 -4.78 -1.15
N MET A 131 9.06 -5.21 -2.33
CA MET A 131 8.07 -4.53 -3.16
C MET A 131 6.94 -5.48 -3.52
N VAL A 132 5.71 -5.01 -3.44
CA VAL A 132 4.50 -5.71 -3.88
C VAL A 132 3.83 -4.90 -4.98
N SER A 133 3.70 -5.47 -6.17
CA SER A 133 3.02 -4.83 -7.31
C SER A 133 1.67 -5.48 -7.56
N ILE A 134 0.62 -4.69 -7.40
CA ILE A 134 -0.75 -5.12 -7.76
C ILE A 134 -0.92 -5.13 -9.29
N LEU A 135 -0.21 -4.24 -10.00
CA LEU A 135 -0.18 -4.25 -11.47
C LEU A 135 0.32 -5.60 -11.98
N ASP A 136 1.47 -6.08 -11.49
CA ASP A 136 2.09 -7.30 -12.00
C ASP A 136 1.40 -8.58 -11.50
N ALA A 137 0.93 -8.57 -10.25
CA ALA A 137 0.31 -9.74 -9.64
C ALA A 137 -1.14 -9.99 -10.09
N VAL A 138 -1.92 -8.93 -10.31
CA VAL A 138 -3.37 -9.03 -10.44
C VAL A 138 -3.87 -8.69 -11.84
N THR A 139 -3.39 -7.62 -12.49
CA THR A 139 -3.95 -7.18 -13.78
C THR A 139 -3.81 -8.20 -14.91
N PRO A 140 -2.77 -9.04 -14.98
CA PRO A 140 -2.70 -10.10 -16.00
C PRO A 140 -3.85 -11.12 -15.92
N GLN A 141 -4.47 -11.25 -14.74
CA GLN A 141 -5.59 -12.16 -14.51
C GLN A 141 -6.91 -11.62 -15.05
N PHE A 142 -7.04 -10.31 -15.26
CA PHE A 142 -8.25 -9.72 -15.81
C PHE A 142 -8.50 -10.11 -17.28
N SER A 143 -7.44 -10.31 -18.06
CA SER A 143 -7.48 -10.64 -19.49
C SER A 143 -7.19 -12.11 -19.78
N GLY A 144 -6.94 -12.94 -18.78
CA GLY A 144 -6.62 -14.35 -18.93
C GLY A 144 -7.76 -15.13 -19.58
N LYS A 145 -7.43 -16.07 -20.49
CA LYS A 145 -8.39 -17.05 -21.02
C LYS A 145 -9.05 -17.79 -19.85
N GLU A 146 -10.34 -18.02 -19.94
CA GLU A 146 -11.29 -18.42 -18.88
C GLU A 146 -10.81 -19.45 -17.84
N GLN A 147 -9.91 -20.35 -18.18
CA GLN A 147 -9.43 -21.41 -17.28
C GLN A 147 -8.41 -20.95 -16.21
N LYS A 148 -7.91 -19.71 -16.30
CA LYS A 148 -6.93 -19.16 -15.33
C LYS A 148 -7.39 -17.85 -14.70
N ARG A 149 -8.60 -17.41 -14.97
CA ARG A 149 -9.12 -16.17 -14.42
C ARG A 149 -9.58 -16.39 -12.97
N VAL A 150 -8.83 -15.84 -12.02
CA VAL A 150 -9.21 -15.88 -10.60
C VAL A 150 -10.18 -14.76 -10.27
N ILE A 151 -10.08 -13.62 -10.96
CA ILE A 151 -10.91 -12.43 -10.73
C ILE A 151 -11.10 -11.64 -12.02
N THR A 152 -12.24 -10.96 -12.15
CA THR A 152 -12.50 -10.00 -13.23
C THR A 152 -12.18 -8.57 -12.77
N LYS A 153 -11.96 -7.68 -13.73
CA LYS A 153 -11.74 -6.25 -13.46
C LYS A 153 -12.89 -5.64 -12.64
N ASN A 154 -14.15 -5.93 -12.99
CA ASN A 154 -15.33 -5.42 -12.28
C ASN A 154 -15.52 -6.01 -10.88
N GLN A 155 -14.95 -7.17 -10.59
CA GLN A 155 -14.94 -7.71 -9.23
C GLN A 155 -13.85 -7.06 -8.37
N PHE A 156 -12.72 -6.68 -9.00
CA PHE A 156 -11.62 -6.03 -8.27
C PHE A 156 -11.87 -4.55 -8.03
N PHE A 157 -12.38 -3.80 -9.03
CA PHE A 157 -12.55 -2.35 -8.93
C PHE A 157 -13.99 -1.94 -8.65
N TYR A 158 -14.16 -1.04 -7.67
CA TYR A 158 -15.41 -0.35 -7.37
C TYR A 158 -15.71 0.75 -8.39
N ASP A 159 -14.69 1.52 -8.73
CA ASP A 159 -14.70 2.57 -9.75
C ASP A 159 -13.38 2.56 -10.53
N MET A 160 -13.06 3.63 -11.26
CA MET A 160 -11.81 3.74 -12.02
C MET A 160 -10.55 3.70 -11.12
N PHE A 161 -10.67 4.07 -9.86
CA PHE A 161 -9.55 4.37 -8.98
C PHE A 161 -9.44 3.43 -7.77
N HIS A 162 -10.55 2.87 -7.31
CA HIS A 162 -10.60 2.23 -5.99
C HIS A 162 -11.02 0.76 -6.05
N PRO A 163 -10.38 -0.11 -5.26
CA PRO A 163 -10.77 -1.52 -5.17
C PRO A 163 -12.13 -1.70 -4.45
N THR A 164 -12.85 -2.77 -4.80
CA THR A 164 -13.97 -3.30 -4.01
C THR A 164 -13.47 -3.96 -2.71
N ASN A 165 -14.37 -4.42 -1.84
CA ASN A 165 -14.01 -5.28 -0.70
C ASN A 165 -13.17 -6.49 -1.12
N LEU A 166 -13.50 -7.12 -2.25
CA LEU A 166 -12.73 -8.25 -2.78
C LEU A 166 -11.37 -7.79 -3.30
N GLY A 167 -11.30 -6.65 -4.02
CA GLY A 167 -10.04 -6.06 -4.45
C GLY A 167 -9.12 -5.75 -3.27
N HIS A 168 -9.66 -5.15 -2.21
CA HIS A 168 -8.91 -4.91 -0.97
C HIS A 168 -8.46 -6.21 -0.29
N THR A 169 -9.26 -7.27 -0.32
CA THR A 169 -8.85 -8.59 0.20
C THR A 169 -7.64 -9.12 -0.56
N ILE A 170 -7.69 -9.10 -1.90
CA ILE A 170 -6.59 -9.57 -2.74
C ILE A 170 -5.30 -8.74 -2.50
N MET A 171 -5.41 -7.43 -2.33
CA MET A 171 -4.26 -6.59 -1.98
C MET A 171 -3.65 -7.00 -0.63
N ALA A 172 -4.48 -7.33 0.36
CA ALA A 172 -4.01 -7.82 1.65
C ALA A 172 -3.33 -9.19 1.53
N ASP A 173 -3.90 -10.10 0.72
CA ASP A 173 -3.31 -11.42 0.45
C ASP A 173 -1.95 -11.31 -0.26
N CYS A 174 -1.79 -10.36 -1.19
CA CYS A 174 -0.50 -10.09 -1.83
C CYS A 174 0.56 -9.62 -0.80
N LEU A 175 0.17 -8.79 0.18
CA LEU A 175 1.06 -8.39 1.28
C LEU A 175 1.37 -9.57 2.22
N GLU A 176 0.37 -10.41 2.54
CA GLU A 176 0.59 -11.60 3.36
C GLU A 176 1.55 -12.59 2.70
N TYR A 177 1.45 -12.75 1.38
CA TYR A 177 2.33 -13.64 0.63
C TYR A 177 3.80 -13.23 0.69
N LEU A 178 4.08 -11.93 0.81
CA LEU A 178 5.42 -11.40 1.01
C LEU A 178 5.95 -11.72 2.43
N MET A 179 5.09 -11.70 3.42
CA MET A 179 5.43 -11.86 4.85
C MET A 179 5.42 -13.32 5.29
#